data_b6135221180b4e4f2002dacf0b19ca3b
#
_entry.id   b6135221180b4e4f2002dacf0b19ca3b
#
_cell.length_a   1.000
_cell.length_b   1.000
_cell.length_c   1.000
_cell.angle_alpha   90.00
_cell.angle_beta   90.00
_cell.angle_gamma   90.00
#
_symmetry.space_group_name_H-M   'P 1'
#
loop_
_entity.id
_entity.type
_entity.pdbx_description
1 polymer ?
#
loop_
_entity_poly.entity_id
_entity_poly.type
_entity_poly.pdbx_seq_one_letter_code
_entity_poly.pdbx_strand_id
1 'polypeptide(L)'
;MITRLVMIFSVLLLLSGCGQTPFKGKIEKVGMLFPDTINDLVWGTKGYKGLLNIQSKYNVDVYYKEGVKTEEDIINAIEDFHKRGVNLLYGHGSEYAEVFNLVGEDYPDMEFVISNAKAKADNVTSVHFSGEAMGFFGGMTAAHMSKTNQVGVIASFTWQPEVDGFIKGAKYENPDIEVNTKYTDHWDDDTTAVKLYQKMKDEGADVVYPAGDGYNVPVIQQIKKDGLYAIGYVTDQSDLGENTVLTSTVQNVDKAYEIIAEQFNKGTLEGGDHYYDLNTGVVEMGTFSSLVDKDFQQRIAKLIKTYNKTGELPKNE
;
A
#
# COMPACT_ATOMS: atom_id res chain seq x y z
N MET A 1 55.09 -36.20 -9.89
CA MET A 1 53.74 -36.40 -9.33
C MET A 1 53.21 -35.15 -8.65
N ILE A 2 54.00 -34.46 -7.86
CA ILE A 2 53.59 -33.22 -7.14
C ILE A 2 53.17 -32.07 -8.07
N THR A 3 53.87 -31.84 -9.20
CA THR A 3 53.59 -30.80 -10.18
C THR A 3 52.23 -31.00 -10.89
N ARG A 4 51.80 -32.24 -11.12
CA ARG A 4 50.46 -32.51 -11.70
C ARG A 4 49.33 -32.31 -10.67
N LEU A 5 49.59 -32.55 -9.40
CA LEU A 5 48.60 -32.31 -8.31
C LEU A 5 48.36 -30.81 -8.08
N VAL A 6 49.41 -29.97 -8.15
CA VAL A 6 49.32 -28.52 -8.01
C VAL A 6 48.56 -27.91 -9.17
N MET A 7 48.73 -28.43 -10.40
CA MET A 7 48.01 -27.94 -11.58
C MET A 7 46.52 -28.28 -11.53
N ILE A 8 46.14 -29.45 -11.00
CA ILE A 8 44.72 -29.83 -10.81
C ILE A 8 44.06 -28.97 -9.72
N PHE A 9 44.79 -28.64 -8.63
CA PHE A 9 44.27 -27.80 -7.54
C PHE A 9 44.10 -26.33 -7.98
N SER A 10 44.99 -25.81 -8.86
CA SER A 10 44.85 -24.46 -9.45
C SER A 10 43.68 -24.34 -10.41
N VAL A 11 43.33 -25.41 -11.15
CA VAL A 11 42.17 -25.42 -12.06
C VAL A 11 40.85 -25.51 -11.29
N LEU A 12 40.83 -26.20 -10.13
CA LEU A 12 39.65 -26.27 -9.26
C LEU A 12 39.34 -24.95 -8.55
N LEU A 13 40.35 -24.10 -8.30
CA LEU A 13 40.15 -22.75 -7.72
C LEU A 13 39.61 -21.74 -8.75
N LEU A 14 39.74 -21.99 -10.04
CA LEU A 14 39.19 -21.15 -11.09
C LEU A 14 37.72 -21.48 -11.41
N LEU A 15 37.17 -22.58 -10.89
CA LEU A 15 35.77 -22.98 -11.05
C LEU A 15 34.87 -22.56 -9.89
N SER A 16 35.42 -21.92 -8.86
CA SER A 16 34.64 -21.13 -7.90
C SER A 16 34.23 -19.81 -8.56
N GLY A 17 33.60 -19.93 -9.72
CA GLY A 17 32.87 -18.83 -10.32
C GLY A 17 31.86 -18.38 -9.32
N CYS A 18 32.01 -17.17 -8.79
CA CYS A 18 31.00 -16.44 -8.11
C CYS A 18 29.68 -16.64 -8.87
N GLY A 19 28.72 -17.28 -8.23
CA GLY A 19 27.33 -17.09 -8.60
C GLY A 19 27.07 -15.58 -8.43
N GLN A 20 27.35 -14.82 -9.49
CA GLN A 20 26.84 -13.47 -9.57
C GLN A 20 25.32 -13.64 -9.58
N THR A 21 24.70 -13.30 -8.45
CA THR A 21 23.28 -12.97 -8.47
C THR A 21 23.10 -11.90 -9.54
N PRO A 22 22.25 -12.09 -10.53
CA PRO A 22 22.13 -11.20 -11.71
C PRO A 22 21.78 -9.76 -11.36
N PHE A 23 21.40 -9.47 -10.13
CA PHE A 23 20.85 -8.21 -9.69
C PHE A 23 21.65 -7.55 -8.54
N LYS A 24 22.81 -7.02 -8.86
CA LYS A 24 23.45 -5.99 -8.01
C LYS A 24 23.56 -4.71 -8.83
N GLY A 25 22.42 -4.03 -9.00
CA GLY A 25 22.33 -3.02 -10.00
C GLY A 25 22.18 -1.62 -9.47
N LYS A 26 22.79 -0.73 -10.16
CA LYS A 26 22.50 0.69 -10.18
C LYS A 26 21.22 0.89 -11.00
N ILE A 27 20.32 1.76 -10.56
CA ILE A 27 19.18 2.18 -11.38
C ILE A 27 19.70 2.84 -12.66
N GLU A 28 19.29 2.32 -13.81
CA GLU A 28 19.57 2.91 -15.12
C GLU A 28 18.36 3.71 -15.58
N LYS A 29 17.20 3.07 -15.67
CA LYS A 29 15.93 3.69 -16.02
C LYS A 29 14.79 3.00 -15.27
N VAL A 30 13.74 3.75 -14.98
CA VAL A 30 12.59 3.24 -14.22
C VAL A 30 11.33 3.25 -15.08
N GLY A 31 10.56 2.18 -15.02
CA GLY A 31 9.24 2.07 -15.62
C GLY A 31 8.14 1.96 -14.57
N MET A 32 6.93 2.40 -14.92
CA MET A 32 5.74 2.15 -14.10
C MET A 32 4.52 1.89 -14.98
N LEU A 33 3.76 0.86 -14.63
CA LEU A 33 2.49 0.51 -15.26
C LEU A 33 1.35 0.83 -14.31
N PHE A 34 0.32 1.47 -14.83
CA PHE A 34 -0.91 1.79 -14.11
C PHE A 34 -2.10 1.09 -14.76
N PRO A 35 -2.99 0.44 -13.98
CA PRO A 35 -4.19 -0.16 -14.52
C PRO A 35 -5.20 0.89 -15.01
N ASP A 36 -5.22 2.04 -14.36
CA ASP A 36 -6.10 3.16 -14.64
C ASP A 36 -5.32 4.46 -14.83
N THR A 37 -5.97 5.61 -14.68
CA THR A 37 -5.31 6.92 -14.79
C THR A 37 -4.49 7.27 -13.56
N ILE A 38 -3.41 8.04 -13.76
CA ILE A 38 -2.63 8.63 -12.67
C ILE A 38 -3.36 9.78 -11.96
N ASN A 39 -4.50 10.23 -12.48
CA ASN A 39 -5.28 11.35 -11.95
C ASN A 39 -6.51 10.90 -11.15
N ASP A 40 -6.44 9.77 -10.47
CA ASP A 40 -7.50 9.22 -9.61
C ASP A 40 -7.63 9.91 -8.24
N LEU A 41 -6.77 10.87 -7.94
CA LEU A 41 -6.67 11.64 -6.70
C LEU A 41 -6.15 10.86 -5.48
N VAL A 42 -5.94 9.55 -5.58
CA VAL A 42 -5.57 8.69 -4.44
C VAL A 42 -4.41 7.76 -4.79
N TRP A 43 -4.68 6.56 -5.28
CA TRP A 43 -3.69 5.49 -5.48
C TRP A 43 -2.73 5.79 -6.64
N GLY A 44 -3.26 6.00 -7.85
CA GLY A 44 -2.45 6.28 -9.04
C GLY A 44 -1.61 7.55 -8.90
N THR A 45 -2.19 8.61 -8.30
CA THR A 45 -1.47 9.85 -7.99
C THR A 45 -0.26 9.61 -7.08
N LYS A 46 -0.39 8.75 -6.06
CA LYS A 46 0.74 8.40 -5.17
C LYS A 46 1.82 7.58 -5.86
N GLY A 47 1.43 6.61 -6.69
CA GLY A 47 2.39 5.85 -7.49
C GLY A 47 3.20 6.74 -8.42
N TYR A 48 2.52 7.63 -9.16
CA TYR A 48 3.16 8.57 -10.06
C TYR A 48 4.10 9.55 -9.32
N LYS A 49 3.69 10.04 -8.16
CA LYS A 49 4.56 10.85 -7.30
C LYS A 49 5.82 10.09 -6.90
N GLY A 50 5.70 8.80 -6.52
CA GLY A 50 6.86 7.94 -6.22
C GLY A 50 7.81 7.83 -7.40
N LEU A 51 7.29 7.64 -8.62
CA LEU A 51 8.09 7.61 -9.83
C LEU A 51 8.88 8.91 -10.05
N LEU A 52 8.24 10.07 -9.88
CA LEU A 52 8.89 11.38 -10.01
C LEU A 52 9.91 11.64 -8.90
N ASN A 53 9.67 11.18 -7.67
CA ASN A 53 10.63 11.27 -6.59
C ASN A 53 11.89 10.45 -6.89
N ILE A 54 11.74 9.24 -7.43
CA ILE A 54 12.86 8.39 -7.87
C ILE A 54 13.62 9.07 -9.01
N GLN A 55 12.93 9.62 -10.01
CA GLN A 55 13.55 10.40 -11.10
C GLN A 55 14.43 11.51 -10.54
N SER A 56 13.88 12.33 -9.66
CA SER A 56 14.57 13.47 -9.06
C SER A 56 15.77 13.03 -8.21
N LYS A 57 15.61 11.98 -7.39
CA LYS A 57 16.63 11.50 -6.45
C LYS A 57 17.85 10.90 -7.16
N TYR A 58 17.63 10.16 -8.24
CA TYR A 58 18.68 9.41 -8.95
C TYR A 58 19.08 10.05 -10.27
N ASN A 59 18.39 11.08 -10.73
CA ASN A 59 18.60 11.77 -12.02
C ASN A 59 18.61 10.76 -13.20
N VAL A 60 17.58 9.93 -13.26
CA VAL A 60 17.39 8.88 -14.28
C VAL A 60 16.17 9.16 -15.13
N ASP A 61 16.11 8.57 -16.32
CA ASP A 61 14.91 8.60 -17.15
C ASP A 61 13.81 7.72 -16.54
N VAL A 62 12.57 8.21 -16.59
CA VAL A 62 11.40 7.45 -16.16
C VAL A 62 10.38 7.35 -17.28
N TYR A 63 9.68 6.23 -17.33
CA TYR A 63 8.61 5.95 -18.29
C TYR A 63 7.38 5.43 -17.56
N TYR A 64 6.20 5.73 -18.08
CA TYR A 64 4.97 5.13 -17.55
C TYR A 64 3.96 4.84 -18.65
N LYS A 65 3.03 3.95 -18.38
CA LYS A 65 1.86 3.64 -19.22
C LYS A 65 0.63 3.51 -18.33
N GLU A 66 -0.46 4.12 -18.78
CA GLU A 66 -1.79 4.05 -18.15
C GLU A 66 -2.69 3.08 -18.91
N GLY A 67 -3.72 2.56 -18.25
CA GLY A 67 -4.71 1.67 -18.85
C GLY A 67 -4.18 0.29 -19.21
N VAL A 68 -3.08 -0.15 -18.57
CA VAL A 68 -2.43 -1.46 -18.83
C VAL A 68 -3.07 -2.52 -17.96
N LYS A 69 -4.09 -3.23 -18.49
CA LYS A 69 -4.93 -4.16 -17.70
C LYS A 69 -4.86 -5.61 -18.15
N THR A 70 -4.70 -5.85 -19.46
CA THR A 70 -4.70 -7.22 -19.97
C THR A 70 -3.29 -7.83 -19.92
N GLU A 71 -3.20 -9.15 -19.84
CA GLU A 71 -1.93 -9.88 -19.91
C GLU A 71 -1.11 -9.47 -21.15
N GLU A 72 -1.76 -9.35 -22.33
CA GLU A 72 -1.14 -8.92 -23.56
C GLU A 72 -0.57 -7.50 -23.46
N ASP A 73 -1.34 -6.55 -22.90
CA ASP A 73 -0.88 -5.16 -22.72
C ASP A 73 0.32 -5.10 -21.76
N ILE A 74 0.30 -5.90 -20.68
CA ILE A 74 1.39 -5.96 -19.70
C ILE A 74 2.66 -6.50 -20.35
N ILE A 75 2.57 -7.62 -21.07
CA ILE A 75 3.72 -8.21 -21.79
C ILE A 75 4.30 -7.23 -22.82
N ASN A 76 3.44 -6.61 -23.63
CA ASN A 76 3.86 -5.61 -24.61
C ASN A 76 4.53 -4.39 -23.95
N ALA A 77 4.06 -3.98 -22.77
CA ALA A 77 4.65 -2.89 -22.01
C ALA A 77 6.02 -3.25 -21.43
N ILE A 78 6.18 -4.48 -20.91
CA ILE A 78 7.47 -5.01 -20.43
C ILE A 78 8.48 -5.01 -21.57
N GLU A 79 8.13 -5.57 -22.73
CA GLU A 79 9.02 -5.61 -23.91
C GLU A 79 9.45 -4.20 -24.37
N ASP A 80 8.51 -3.24 -24.43
CA ASP A 80 8.82 -1.87 -24.83
C ASP A 80 9.77 -1.22 -23.82
N PHE A 81 9.53 -1.38 -22.54
CA PHE A 81 10.36 -0.80 -21.49
C PHE A 81 11.74 -1.46 -21.41
N HIS A 82 11.83 -2.78 -21.57
CA HIS A 82 13.09 -3.50 -21.67
C HIS A 82 13.93 -3.02 -22.86
N LYS A 83 13.34 -2.87 -24.05
CA LYS A 83 14.01 -2.30 -25.24
C LYS A 83 14.51 -0.87 -25.02
N ARG A 84 13.90 -0.12 -24.11
CA ARG A 84 14.35 1.24 -23.71
C ARG A 84 15.44 1.23 -22.65
N GLY A 85 15.79 0.05 -22.09
CA GLY A 85 16.78 -0.12 -21.03
C GLY A 85 16.26 0.18 -19.64
N VAL A 86 14.94 0.01 -19.40
CA VAL A 86 14.38 0.00 -18.05
C VAL A 86 14.88 -1.24 -17.33
N ASN A 87 15.43 -1.05 -16.12
CA ASN A 87 15.90 -2.15 -15.29
C ASN A 87 15.23 -2.20 -13.90
N LEU A 88 14.32 -1.26 -13.60
CA LEU A 88 13.44 -1.29 -12.43
C LEU A 88 12.02 -0.95 -12.89
N LEU A 89 11.11 -1.92 -12.84
CA LEU A 89 9.74 -1.80 -13.35
C LEU A 89 8.72 -2.00 -12.25
N TYR A 90 7.91 -0.99 -11.98
CA TYR A 90 6.79 -1.04 -11.04
C TYR A 90 5.50 -1.39 -11.77
N GLY A 91 4.79 -2.42 -11.31
CA GLY A 91 3.38 -2.66 -11.57
C GLY A 91 2.58 -2.09 -10.40
N HIS A 92 1.90 -0.96 -10.64
CA HIS A 92 1.22 -0.22 -9.58
C HIS A 92 -0.14 -0.85 -9.24
N GLY A 93 -0.10 -2.04 -8.62
CA GLY A 93 -1.25 -2.83 -8.22
C GLY A 93 -0.95 -4.33 -8.13
N SER A 94 -1.89 -5.07 -7.59
CA SER A 94 -1.80 -6.53 -7.47
C SER A 94 -2.06 -7.27 -8.79
N GLU A 95 -2.70 -6.62 -9.75
CA GLU A 95 -3.08 -7.14 -11.06
C GLU A 95 -1.87 -7.51 -11.94
N TYR A 96 -0.71 -6.92 -11.66
CA TYR A 96 0.53 -7.22 -12.38
C TYR A 96 1.24 -8.49 -11.90
N ALA A 97 0.83 -9.02 -10.74
CA ALA A 97 1.56 -10.08 -10.05
C ALA A 97 1.63 -11.39 -10.85
N GLU A 98 0.55 -11.78 -11.51
CA GLU A 98 0.51 -13.02 -12.28
C GLU A 98 1.52 -12.96 -13.43
N VAL A 99 1.48 -11.89 -14.23
CA VAL A 99 2.35 -11.72 -15.38
C VAL A 99 3.81 -11.53 -14.97
N PHE A 100 4.09 -10.66 -13.99
CA PHE A 100 5.46 -10.40 -13.55
C PHE A 100 6.13 -11.65 -12.97
N ASN A 101 5.39 -12.45 -12.19
CA ASN A 101 5.90 -13.73 -11.68
C ASN A 101 6.08 -14.77 -12.79
N LEU A 102 5.28 -14.72 -13.87
CA LEU A 102 5.38 -15.66 -14.99
C LEU A 102 6.60 -15.37 -15.86
N VAL A 103 6.82 -14.09 -16.19
CA VAL A 103 7.84 -13.69 -17.16
C VAL A 103 9.14 -13.18 -16.51
N GLY A 104 9.19 -13.03 -15.19
CA GLY A 104 10.34 -12.43 -14.49
C GLY A 104 11.67 -13.06 -14.87
N GLU A 105 11.74 -14.39 -14.91
CA GLU A 105 12.97 -15.13 -15.24
C GLU A 105 13.42 -14.92 -16.70
N ASP A 106 12.53 -14.50 -17.61
CA ASP A 106 12.86 -14.20 -19.00
C ASP A 106 13.58 -12.84 -19.16
N TYR A 107 13.51 -11.99 -18.12
CA TYR A 107 14.14 -10.66 -18.07
C TYR A 107 15.12 -10.56 -16.90
N PRO A 108 16.23 -11.30 -16.94
CA PRO A 108 17.16 -11.38 -15.81
C PRO A 108 17.90 -10.07 -15.50
N ASP A 109 17.80 -9.05 -16.31
CA ASP A 109 18.35 -7.70 -16.16
C ASP A 109 17.32 -6.65 -15.69
N MET A 110 16.08 -7.09 -15.36
CA MET A 110 15.03 -6.24 -14.80
C MET A 110 14.63 -6.72 -13.41
N GLU A 111 14.40 -5.78 -12.52
CA GLU A 111 13.68 -5.98 -11.26
C GLU A 111 12.24 -5.55 -11.44
N PHE A 112 11.31 -6.40 -11.04
CA PHE A 112 9.88 -6.16 -11.07
C PHE A 112 9.35 -5.87 -9.66
N VAL A 113 8.56 -4.83 -9.50
CA VAL A 113 7.96 -4.46 -8.21
C VAL A 113 6.45 -4.46 -8.35
N ILE A 114 5.78 -5.21 -7.48
CA ILE A 114 4.32 -5.30 -7.39
C ILE A 114 3.83 -4.83 -6.01
N SER A 115 2.53 -4.64 -5.86
CA SER A 115 1.92 -4.25 -4.58
C SER A 115 0.84 -5.25 -4.16
N ASN A 116 0.79 -5.58 -2.87
CA ASN A 116 -0.27 -6.37 -2.23
C ASN A 116 -0.56 -7.74 -2.87
N ALA A 117 0.45 -8.36 -3.48
CA ALA A 117 0.35 -9.70 -4.06
C ALA A 117 1.67 -10.46 -3.82
N LYS A 118 1.64 -11.78 -3.90
CA LYS A 118 2.81 -12.59 -3.58
C LYS A 118 3.86 -12.57 -4.69
N ALA A 119 5.11 -12.24 -4.33
CA ALA A 119 6.28 -12.44 -5.17
C ALA A 119 6.66 -13.92 -5.23
N LYS A 120 7.04 -14.43 -6.41
CA LYS A 120 7.41 -15.84 -6.62
C LYS A 120 8.72 -16.00 -7.37
N ALA A 121 9.03 -15.14 -8.35
CA ALA A 121 10.29 -15.16 -9.08
C ALA A 121 11.36 -14.38 -8.30
N ASP A 122 12.63 -14.73 -8.50
CA ASP A 122 13.76 -14.17 -7.74
C ASP A 122 13.98 -12.67 -7.98
N ASN A 123 13.56 -12.16 -9.14
CA ASN A 123 13.62 -10.76 -9.53
C ASN A 123 12.24 -10.06 -9.47
N VAL A 124 11.37 -10.58 -8.62
CA VAL A 124 10.08 -9.93 -8.29
C VAL A 124 10.07 -9.59 -6.82
N THR A 125 9.83 -8.32 -6.52
CA THR A 125 9.66 -7.78 -5.17
C THR A 125 8.22 -7.33 -4.99
N SER A 126 7.60 -7.70 -3.86
CA SER A 126 6.25 -7.24 -3.50
C SER A 126 6.27 -6.31 -2.31
N VAL A 127 5.58 -5.18 -2.45
CA VAL A 127 5.34 -4.21 -1.37
C VAL A 127 3.99 -4.50 -0.74
N HIS A 128 3.97 -4.80 0.56
CA HIS A 128 2.76 -5.00 1.35
C HIS A 128 2.61 -3.90 2.40
N PHE A 129 1.40 -3.35 2.52
CA PHE A 129 1.06 -2.38 3.56
C PHE A 129 0.33 -3.09 4.70
N SER A 130 0.80 -2.90 5.94
CA SER A 130 0.18 -3.49 7.14
C SER A 130 -1.13 -2.79 7.49
N GLY A 131 -2.17 -3.08 6.71
CA GLY A 131 -3.48 -2.43 6.80
C GLY A 131 -4.19 -2.64 8.13
N GLU A 132 -3.99 -3.80 8.79
CA GLU A 132 -4.68 -4.13 10.03
C GLU A 132 -4.41 -3.10 11.14
N ALA A 133 -3.15 -2.67 11.31
CA ALA A 133 -2.79 -1.72 12.35
C ALA A 133 -3.39 -0.33 12.12
N MET A 134 -3.34 0.18 10.88
CA MET A 134 -3.95 1.48 10.58
C MET A 134 -5.48 1.42 10.72
N GLY A 135 -6.11 0.32 10.28
CA GLY A 135 -7.52 0.08 10.46
C GLY A 135 -7.91 0.07 11.94
N PHE A 136 -7.11 -0.59 12.79
CA PHE A 136 -7.33 -0.65 14.23
C PHE A 136 -7.40 0.75 14.86
N PHE A 137 -6.43 1.60 14.61
CA PHE A 137 -6.42 2.96 15.15
C PHE A 137 -7.51 3.85 14.53
N GLY A 138 -7.88 3.62 13.26
CA GLY A 138 -9.04 4.24 12.62
C GLY A 138 -10.35 3.82 13.32
N GLY A 139 -10.52 2.55 13.62
CA GLY A 139 -11.67 1.99 14.33
C GLY A 139 -11.79 2.50 15.76
N MET A 140 -10.67 2.59 16.51
CA MET A 140 -10.65 3.23 17.83
C MET A 140 -11.17 4.68 17.74
N THR A 141 -10.69 5.44 16.73
CA THR A 141 -11.10 6.84 16.55
C THR A 141 -12.60 6.93 16.22
N ALA A 142 -13.10 6.05 15.36
CA ALA A 142 -14.52 6.01 15.01
C ALA A 142 -15.40 5.70 16.22
N ALA A 143 -15.03 4.69 17.02
CA ALA A 143 -15.78 4.31 18.21
C ALA A 143 -15.77 5.38 19.30
N HIS A 144 -14.61 6.03 19.52
CA HIS A 144 -14.48 7.14 20.46
C HIS A 144 -15.39 8.33 20.12
N MET A 145 -15.55 8.62 18.84
CA MET A 145 -16.30 9.78 18.36
C MET A 145 -17.77 9.49 18.07
N SER A 146 -18.16 8.22 17.98
CA SER A 146 -19.56 7.84 17.75
C SER A 146 -20.45 8.21 18.94
N LYS A 147 -21.61 8.81 18.64
CA LYS A 147 -22.66 9.15 19.59
C LYS A 147 -23.80 8.14 19.60
N THR A 148 -23.94 7.39 18.51
CA THR A 148 -24.99 6.39 18.34
C THR A 148 -24.57 4.99 18.74
N ASN A 149 -23.27 4.77 19.01
CA ASN A 149 -22.64 3.47 19.14
C ASN A 149 -22.77 2.61 17.86
N GLN A 150 -22.97 3.23 16.69
CA GLN A 150 -23.03 2.56 15.41
C GLN A 150 -22.06 3.21 14.44
N VAL A 151 -21.15 2.42 13.91
CA VAL A 151 -20.17 2.86 12.90
C VAL A 151 -20.24 1.98 11.67
N GLY A 152 -19.86 2.54 10.51
CA GLY A 152 -19.91 1.83 9.23
C GLY A 152 -18.54 1.64 8.60
N VAL A 153 -18.38 0.53 7.88
CA VAL A 153 -17.25 0.31 6.95
C VAL A 153 -17.83 0.00 5.58
N ILE A 154 -17.45 0.77 4.58
CA ILE A 154 -17.71 0.45 3.18
C ILE A 154 -16.37 0.01 2.61
N ALA A 155 -16.20 -1.27 2.34
CA ALA A 155 -14.98 -1.85 1.82
C ALA A 155 -15.16 -2.32 0.38
N SER A 156 -14.07 -2.46 -0.36
CA SER A 156 -14.11 -3.03 -1.70
C SER A 156 -14.22 -4.55 -1.63
N PHE A 157 -13.39 -5.19 -0.81
CA PHE A 157 -13.32 -6.65 -0.75
C PHE A 157 -13.21 -7.19 0.67
N THR A 158 -13.66 -8.42 0.88
CA THR A 158 -13.67 -9.08 2.19
C THR A 158 -12.28 -9.41 2.75
N TRP A 159 -11.25 -9.42 1.91
CA TRP A 159 -9.88 -9.75 2.29
C TRP A 159 -9.04 -8.53 2.72
N GLN A 160 -9.60 -7.33 2.73
CA GLN A 160 -8.90 -6.11 3.14
C GLN A 160 -8.55 -6.15 4.63
N PRO A 161 -7.25 -6.16 5.03
CA PRO A 161 -6.85 -6.32 6.43
C PRO A 161 -7.24 -5.12 7.30
N GLU A 162 -7.37 -3.93 6.72
CA GLU A 162 -7.81 -2.73 7.43
C GLU A 162 -9.26 -2.81 7.91
N VAL A 163 -10.10 -3.63 7.29
CA VAL A 163 -11.48 -3.86 7.73
C VAL A 163 -11.50 -4.63 9.04
N ASP A 164 -10.77 -5.74 9.11
CA ASP A 164 -10.62 -6.51 10.35
C ASP A 164 -9.98 -5.68 11.45
N GLY A 165 -8.95 -4.90 11.10
CA GLY A 165 -8.33 -3.96 12.00
C GLY A 165 -9.32 -2.95 12.57
N PHE A 166 -10.13 -2.33 11.72
CA PHE A 166 -11.14 -1.35 12.13
C PHE A 166 -12.16 -1.94 13.11
N ILE A 167 -12.67 -3.14 12.81
CA ILE A 167 -13.62 -3.84 13.69
C ILE A 167 -12.99 -4.11 15.06
N LYS A 168 -11.77 -4.65 15.09
CA LYS A 168 -11.02 -4.92 16.33
C LYS A 168 -10.76 -3.64 17.13
N GLY A 169 -10.33 -2.57 16.45
CA GLY A 169 -10.04 -1.28 17.09
C GLY A 169 -11.29 -0.60 17.64
N ALA A 170 -12.39 -0.65 16.90
CA ALA A 170 -13.69 -0.13 17.38
C ALA A 170 -14.16 -0.88 18.64
N LYS A 171 -14.09 -2.21 18.61
CA LYS A 171 -14.44 -3.07 19.77
C LYS A 171 -13.47 -2.93 20.94
N TYR A 172 -12.21 -2.67 20.69
CA TYR A 172 -11.21 -2.37 21.71
C TYR A 172 -11.57 -1.09 22.47
N GLU A 173 -11.97 -0.03 21.76
CA GLU A 173 -12.34 1.27 22.33
C GLU A 173 -13.69 1.22 23.04
N ASN A 174 -14.67 0.58 22.42
CA ASN A 174 -16.00 0.41 22.95
C ASN A 174 -16.52 -1.00 22.64
N PRO A 175 -16.55 -1.92 23.62
CA PRO A 175 -17.02 -3.29 23.41
C PRO A 175 -18.48 -3.41 22.92
N ASP A 176 -19.31 -2.42 23.24
CA ASP A 176 -20.74 -2.41 22.89
C ASP A 176 -21.01 -1.77 21.51
N ILE A 177 -19.98 -1.25 20.82
CA ILE A 177 -20.16 -0.60 19.52
C ILE A 177 -20.62 -1.61 18.47
N GLU A 178 -21.55 -1.20 17.62
CA GLU A 178 -21.95 -1.97 16.44
C GLU A 178 -21.18 -1.50 15.22
N VAL A 179 -20.54 -2.44 14.48
CA VAL A 179 -19.82 -2.16 13.27
C VAL A 179 -20.55 -2.78 12.09
N ASN A 180 -21.17 -1.95 11.25
CA ASN A 180 -21.87 -2.37 10.06
C ASN A 180 -20.91 -2.37 8.87
N THR A 181 -20.58 -3.54 8.30
CA THR A 181 -19.66 -3.66 7.17
C THR A 181 -20.42 -4.05 5.90
N LYS A 182 -20.18 -3.34 4.81
CA LYS A 182 -20.71 -3.59 3.46
C LYS A 182 -19.58 -3.59 2.44
N TYR A 183 -19.80 -4.28 1.33
CA TYR A 183 -18.80 -4.44 0.26
C TYR A 183 -19.37 -3.95 -1.06
N THR A 184 -18.53 -3.30 -1.85
CA THR A 184 -18.85 -2.85 -3.22
C THR A 184 -18.46 -3.88 -4.28
N ASP A 185 -17.56 -4.83 -3.92
CA ASP A 185 -16.90 -5.78 -4.83
C ASP A 185 -16.11 -5.09 -5.96
N HIS A 186 -15.80 -3.80 -5.77
CA HIS A 186 -15.08 -2.96 -6.72
C HIS A 186 -14.31 -1.84 -6.01
N TRP A 187 -13.15 -1.40 -6.55
CA TRP A 187 -12.36 -0.33 -5.93
C TRP A 187 -12.95 1.08 -6.15
N ASP A 188 -13.66 1.28 -7.26
CA ASP A 188 -14.10 2.59 -7.75
C ASP A 188 -15.61 2.71 -8.08
N ASP A 189 -16.46 1.79 -7.58
CA ASP A 189 -17.93 1.90 -7.73
C ASP A 189 -18.52 2.91 -6.73
N ASP A 190 -18.41 4.19 -7.08
CA ASP A 190 -18.92 5.31 -6.28
C ASP A 190 -20.46 5.26 -6.12
N THR A 191 -21.18 4.82 -7.15
CA THR A 191 -22.63 4.72 -7.14
C THR A 191 -23.11 3.72 -6.11
N THR A 192 -22.51 2.55 -6.06
CA THR A 192 -22.84 1.52 -5.06
C THR A 192 -22.39 1.98 -3.67
N ALA A 193 -21.19 2.52 -3.52
CA ALA A 193 -20.66 2.98 -2.24
C ALA A 193 -21.54 4.08 -1.61
N VAL A 194 -21.98 5.06 -2.39
CA VAL A 194 -22.90 6.11 -1.90
C VAL A 194 -24.25 5.53 -1.46
N LYS A 195 -24.81 4.55 -2.19
CA LYS A 195 -26.04 3.86 -1.76
C LYS A 195 -25.86 3.09 -0.46
N LEU A 196 -24.71 2.40 -0.30
CA LEU A 196 -24.38 1.68 0.92
C LEU A 196 -24.24 2.64 2.10
N TYR A 197 -23.60 3.79 1.90
CA TYR A 197 -23.52 4.86 2.89
C TYR A 197 -24.92 5.33 3.35
N GLN A 198 -25.82 5.65 2.40
CA GLN A 198 -27.17 6.10 2.74
C GLN A 198 -27.90 5.05 3.61
N LYS A 199 -27.77 3.77 3.26
CA LYS A 199 -28.35 2.69 4.04
C LYS A 199 -27.75 2.61 5.46
N MET A 200 -26.43 2.72 5.60
CA MET A 200 -25.77 2.73 6.93
C MET A 200 -26.21 3.92 7.78
N LYS A 201 -26.34 5.09 7.16
CA LYS A 201 -26.85 6.28 7.83
C LYS A 201 -28.28 6.06 8.35
N ASP A 202 -29.18 5.52 7.52
CA ASP A 202 -30.56 5.20 7.89
C ASP A 202 -30.63 4.14 9.01
N GLU A 203 -29.63 3.25 9.08
CA GLU A 203 -29.44 2.27 10.15
C GLU A 203 -28.77 2.86 11.40
N GLY A 204 -28.39 4.15 11.41
CA GLY A 204 -27.90 4.88 12.58
C GLY A 204 -26.39 5.09 12.65
N ALA A 205 -25.61 4.70 11.64
CA ALA A 205 -24.16 4.94 11.64
C ALA A 205 -23.85 6.44 11.55
N ASP A 206 -23.06 6.95 12.49
CA ASP A 206 -22.66 8.35 12.57
C ASP A 206 -21.17 8.59 12.26
N VAL A 207 -20.36 7.54 12.18
CA VAL A 207 -18.98 7.56 11.67
C VAL A 207 -18.82 6.45 10.65
N VAL A 208 -18.34 6.77 9.45
CA VAL A 208 -18.16 5.79 8.36
C VAL A 208 -16.73 5.81 7.82
N TYR A 209 -16.18 4.62 7.60
CA TYR A 209 -14.88 4.38 6.97
C TYR A 209 -15.08 3.87 5.53
N PRO A 210 -14.99 4.72 4.50
CA PRO A 210 -15.07 4.32 3.10
C PRO A 210 -13.70 3.82 2.62
N ALA A 211 -13.43 2.53 2.86
CA ALA A 211 -12.15 1.88 2.60
C ALA A 211 -12.05 1.37 1.15
N GLY A 212 -12.14 2.27 0.19
CA GLY A 212 -11.96 1.99 -1.23
C GLY A 212 -11.38 3.18 -1.97
N ASP A 213 -10.75 2.93 -3.08
CA ASP A 213 -9.86 3.89 -3.71
C ASP A 213 -10.63 5.00 -4.44
N GLY A 214 -11.44 4.68 -5.42
CA GLY A 214 -12.15 5.69 -6.21
C GLY A 214 -13.34 6.31 -5.49
N TYR A 215 -14.05 5.55 -4.65
CA TYR A 215 -15.31 6.00 -4.05
C TYR A 215 -15.19 6.69 -2.69
N ASN A 216 -14.01 6.68 -2.05
CA ASN A 216 -13.86 7.30 -0.72
C ASN A 216 -14.20 8.79 -0.73
N VAL A 217 -13.73 9.54 -1.72
CA VAL A 217 -13.97 10.98 -1.85
C VAL A 217 -15.47 11.30 -2.02
N PRO A 218 -16.22 10.74 -2.98
CA PRO A 218 -17.66 10.99 -3.11
C PRO A 218 -18.46 10.57 -1.87
N VAL A 219 -18.10 9.48 -1.19
CA VAL A 219 -18.76 9.08 0.07
C VAL A 219 -18.48 10.10 1.16
N ILE A 220 -17.24 10.55 1.37
CA ILE A 220 -16.90 11.59 2.36
C ILE A 220 -17.65 12.89 2.07
N GLN A 221 -17.82 13.26 0.81
CA GLN A 221 -18.60 14.43 0.44
C GLN A 221 -20.09 14.32 0.83
N GLN A 222 -20.68 13.11 0.74
CA GLN A 222 -22.06 12.89 1.23
C GLN A 222 -22.12 12.93 2.76
N ILE A 223 -21.17 12.29 3.46
CA ILE A 223 -21.06 12.33 4.92
C ILE A 223 -20.98 13.79 5.40
N LYS A 224 -20.18 14.62 4.73
CA LYS A 224 -20.06 16.06 5.02
C LYS A 224 -21.38 16.80 4.87
N LYS A 225 -22.16 16.53 3.81
CA LYS A 225 -23.48 17.14 3.61
C LYS A 225 -24.47 16.77 4.70
N ASP A 226 -24.36 15.55 5.22
CA ASP A 226 -25.23 15.03 6.28
C ASP A 226 -24.78 15.47 7.70
N GLY A 227 -23.62 16.14 7.82
CA GLY A 227 -23.06 16.59 9.09
C GLY A 227 -22.55 15.45 9.98
N LEU A 228 -22.19 14.33 9.39
CA LEU A 228 -21.64 13.14 10.03
C LEU A 228 -20.10 13.07 9.90
N TYR A 229 -19.48 11.97 10.35
CA TYR A 229 -18.04 11.84 10.45
C TYR A 229 -17.51 10.72 9.55
N ALA A 230 -16.26 10.88 9.13
CA ALA A 230 -15.54 9.91 8.31
C ALA A 230 -14.15 9.60 8.87
N ILE A 231 -13.66 8.40 8.59
CA ILE A 231 -12.23 8.06 8.60
C ILE A 231 -11.76 8.04 7.15
N GLY A 232 -10.70 8.79 6.82
CA GLY A 232 -10.16 8.84 5.46
C GLY A 232 -9.35 7.60 5.10
N TYR A 233 -9.11 7.38 3.80
CA TYR A 233 -8.46 6.19 3.26
C TYR A 233 -7.31 6.52 2.31
N VAL A 234 -6.19 5.81 2.43
CA VAL A 234 -4.95 5.88 1.63
C VAL A 234 -4.22 7.22 1.71
N THR A 235 -4.90 8.35 1.69
CA THR A 235 -4.31 9.69 1.81
C THR A 235 -4.81 10.40 3.06
N ASP A 236 -4.07 11.41 3.54
CA ASP A 236 -4.64 12.33 4.53
C ASP A 236 -5.71 13.19 3.85
N GLN A 237 -6.97 12.91 4.17
CA GLN A 237 -8.15 13.54 3.58
C GLN A 237 -8.76 14.63 4.49
N SER A 238 -7.99 15.17 5.43
CA SER A 238 -8.43 16.24 6.33
C SER A 238 -8.92 17.50 5.59
N ASP A 239 -8.39 17.77 4.40
CA ASP A 239 -8.78 18.88 3.53
C ASP A 239 -10.19 18.73 2.92
N LEU A 240 -10.75 17.52 2.83
CA LEU A 240 -12.13 17.31 2.39
C LEU A 240 -13.16 17.89 3.39
N GLY A 241 -12.75 18.04 4.66
CA GLY A 241 -13.59 18.68 5.68
C GLY A 241 -13.02 18.52 7.07
N GLU A 242 -12.49 19.60 7.64
CA GLU A 242 -11.89 19.63 9.00
C GLU A 242 -12.80 19.11 10.11
N ASN A 243 -14.13 19.29 9.95
CA ASN A 243 -15.16 18.85 10.91
C ASN A 243 -15.87 17.56 10.46
N THR A 244 -15.40 16.91 9.42
CA THR A 244 -15.97 15.67 8.86
C THR A 244 -14.97 14.53 8.96
N VAL A 245 -13.75 14.72 8.47
CA VAL A 245 -12.71 13.71 8.52
C VAL A 245 -12.02 13.77 9.87
N LEU A 246 -12.24 12.76 10.69
CA LEU A 246 -11.70 12.69 12.07
C LEU A 246 -10.19 12.43 12.09
N THR A 247 -9.74 11.58 11.20
CA THR A 247 -8.36 11.26 10.83
C THR A 247 -8.39 10.39 9.57
N SER A 248 -7.25 9.95 9.07
CA SER A 248 -7.15 9.08 7.90
C SER A 248 -6.19 7.91 8.14
N THR A 249 -6.45 6.78 7.50
CA THR A 249 -5.48 5.69 7.35
C THR A 249 -4.61 5.99 6.12
N VAL A 250 -3.33 6.27 6.32
CA VAL A 250 -2.46 6.75 5.25
C VAL A 250 -1.47 5.67 4.83
N GLN A 251 -1.37 5.46 3.52
CA GLN A 251 -0.37 4.60 2.89
C GLN A 251 0.54 5.47 2.02
N ASN A 252 1.77 5.68 2.44
CA ASN A 252 2.78 6.46 1.71
C ASN A 252 3.45 5.57 0.66
N VAL A 253 2.71 5.27 -0.41
CA VAL A 253 3.15 4.41 -1.52
C VAL A 253 4.40 4.95 -2.18
N ASP A 254 4.45 6.27 -2.38
CA ASP A 254 5.61 6.99 -2.90
C ASP A 254 6.88 6.69 -2.08
N LYS A 255 6.78 6.72 -0.75
CA LYS A 255 7.87 6.38 0.16
C LYS A 255 8.28 4.91 0.08
N ALA A 256 7.32 3.98 -0.02
CA ALA A 256 7.61 2.57 -0.18
C ALA A 256 8.42 2.31 -1.47
N TYR A 257 8.00 2.92 -2.57
CA TYR A 257 8.71 2.80 -3.85
C TYR A 257 10.10 3.42 -3.82
N GLU A 258 10.29 4.55 -3.12
CA GLU A 258 11.62 5.13 -2.91
C GLU A 258 12.54 4.21 -2.08
N ILE A 259 12.01 3.51 -1.07
CA ILE A 259 12.78 2.53 -0.28
C ILE A 259 13.25 1.38 -1.16
N ILE A 260 12.36 0.81 -1.97
CA ILE A 260 12.71 -0.26 -2.93
C ILE A 260 13.76 0.24 -3.92
N ALA A 261 13.55 1.41 -4.53
CA ALA A 261 14.52 2.01 -5.45
C ALA A 261 15.89 2.23 -4.80
N GLU A 262 15.92 2.64 -3.53
CA GLU A 262 17.15 2.83 -2.79
C GLU A 262 17.88 1.51 -2.53
N GLN A 263 17.17 0.47 -2.11
CA GLN A 263 17.73 -0.87 -1.89
C GLN A 263 18.25 -1.46 -3.20
N PHE A 264 17.47 -1.33 -4.30
CA PHE A 264 17.91 -1.77 -5.62
C PHE A 264 19.18 -1.03 -6.07
N ASN A 265 19.21 0.31 -5.97
CA ASN A 265 20.37 1.12 -6.37
C ASN A 265 21.63 0.83 -5.55
N LYS A 266 21.47 0.35 -4.31
CA LYS A 266 22.58 -0.09 -3.43
C LYS A 266 22.99 -1.54 -3.65
N GLY A 267 22.23 -2.31 -4.45
CA GLY A 267 22.41 -3.74 -4.61
C GLY A 267 22.13 -4.55 -3.34
N THR A 268 21.21 -4.05 -2.50
CA THR A 268 20.81 -4.67 -1.22
C THR A 268 19.34 -5.10 -1.22
N LEU A 269 18.62 -4.91 -2.35
CA LEU A 269 17.27 -5.40 -2.49
C LEU A 269 17.31 -6.93 -2.55
N GLU A 270 16.52 -7.57 -1.70
CA GLU A 270 16.23 -8.99 -1.74
C GLU A 270 14.86 -9.15 -2.37
N GLY A 271 14.71 -10.04 -3.35
CA GLY A 271 13.40 -10.37 -3.94
C GLY A 271 12.45 -10.95 -2.88
N GLY A 272 11.16 -10.99 -3.20
CA GLY A 272 10.15 -11.52 -2.30
C GLY A 272 9.24 -10.47 -1.67
N ASP A 273 8.56 -10.86 -0.58
CA ASP A 273 7.52 -10.04 0.06
C ASP A 273 8.12 -9.11 1.12
N HIS A 274 7.96 -7.80 0.95
CA HIS A 274 8.40 -6.76 1.89
C HIS A 274 7.18 -6.11 2.56
N TYR A 275 7.12 -6.22 3.89
CA TYR A 275 6.00 -5.69 4.68
C TYR A 275 6.38 -4.35 5.32
N TYR A 276 5.58 -3.33 5.06
CA TYR A 276 5.74 -2.00 5.61
C TYR A 276 4.59 -1.66 6.55
N ASP A 277 4.95 -1.09 7.68
CA ASP A 277 4.02 -0.82 8.78
C ASP A 277 4.25 0.60 9.35
N LEU A 278 3.52 0.94 10.40
CA LEU A 278 3.60 2.20 11.14
C LEU A 278 5.03 2.56 11.57
N ASN A 279 5.88 1.56 11.88
CA ASN A 279 7.27 1.79 12.30
C ASN A 279 8.19 2.31 11.19
N THR A 280 7.82 2.10 9.93
CA THR A 280 8.59 2.58 8.77
C THR A 280 8.14 3.98 8.31
N GLY A 281 6.98 4.43 8.77
CA GLY A 281 6.30 5.64 8.30
C GLY A 281 5.81 5.51 6.84
N VAL A 282 5.75 4.29 6.31
CA VAL A 282 5.07 3.97 5.05
C VAL A 282 3.57 3.89 5.30
N VAL A 283 3.18 3.37 6.46
CA VAL A 283 1.81 3.45 6.97
C VAL A 283 1.78 4.41 8.14
N GLU A 284 0.76 5.26 8.22
CA GLU A 284 0.60 6.20 9.33
C GLU A 284 -0.88 6.62 9.53
N MET A 285 -1.16 7.24 10.66
CA MET A 285 -2.42 7.95 10.86
C MET A 285 -2.26 9.38 10.35
N GLY A 286 -3.26 9.85 9.59
CA GLY A 286 -3.32 11.21 9.08
C GLY A 286 -3.59 12.25 10.19
N THR A 287 -3.75 13.48 9.77
CA THR A 287 -4.06 14.62 10.65
C THR A 287 -5.37 14.35 11.40
N PHE A 288 -5.34 14.52 12.72
CA PHE A 288 -6.55 14.47 13.55
C PHE A 288 -7.33 15.77 13.48
N SER A 289 -8.65 15.66 13.28
CA SER A 289 -9.57 16.78 13.43
C SER A 289 -9.46 17.41 14.82
N SER A 290 -9.67 18.71 14.92
CA SER A 290 -9.78 19.42 16.22
C SER A 290 -10.96 18.95 17.07
N LEU A 291 -11.91 18.22 16.52
CA LEU A 291 -13.03 17.61 17.23
C LEU A 291 -12.60 16.40 18.08
N VAL A 292 -11.52 15.73 17.70
CA VAL A 292 -10.94 14.64 18.49
C VAL A 292 -10.12 15.24 19.62
N ASP A 293 -10.47 14.91 20.86
CA ASP A 293 -9.82 15.50 22.02
C ASP A 293 -8.32 15.13 22.12
N LYS A 294 -7.54 16.03 22.71
CA LYS A 294 -6.08 15.90 22.76
C LYS A 294 -5.60 14.70 23.59
N ASP A 295 -6.33 14.33 24.61
CA ASP A 295 -5.97 13.21 25.49
C ASP A 295 -6.12 11.89 24.72
N PHE A 296 -7.19 11.76 23.92
CA PHE A 296 -7.36 10.61 23.04
C PHE A 296 -6.26 10.55 21.96
N GLN A 297 -5.95 11.67 21.30
CA GLN A 297 -4.85 11.72 20.32
C GLN A 297 -3.52 11.26 20.94
N GLN A 298 -3.20 11.72 22.16
CA GLN A 298 -2.00 11.30 22.89
C GLN A 298 -2.02 9.81 23.25
N ARG A 299 -3.20 9.27 23.62
CA ARG A 299 -3.38 7.84 23.88
C ARG A 299 -3.10 7.02 22.62
N ILE A 300 -3.66 7.40 21.47
CA ILE A 300 -3.37 6.76 20.18
C ILE A 300 -1.87 6.79 19.87
N ALA A 301 -1.24 7.95 19.98
CA ALA A 301 0.20 8.08 19.72
C ALA A 301 1.06 7.17 20.65
N LYS A 302 0.66 7.02 21.91
CA LYS A 302 1.33 6.11 22.85
C LYS A 302 1.14 4.65 22.48
N LEU A 303 -0.05 4.26 22.06
CA LEU A 303 -0.35 2.90 21.62
C LEU A 303 0.39 2.55 20.34
N ILE A 304 0.43 3.45 19.34
CA ILE A 304 1.25 3.30 18.12
C ILE A 304 2.73 3.13 18.47
N LYS A 305 3.24 3.92 19.39
CA LYS A 305 4.64 3.79 19.85
C LYS A 305 4.91 2.44 20.52
N THR A 306 3.94 1.87 21.23
CA THR A 306 4.06 0.52 21.79
C THR A 306 4.00 -0.52 20.70
N TYR A 307 3.03 -0.44 19.80
CA TYR A 307 2.90 -1.31 18.61
C TYR A 307 4.19 -1.34 17.78
N ASN A 308 4.78 -0.18 17.49
CA ASN A 308 6.04 -0.10 16.72
C ASN A 308 7.24 -0.79 17.38
N LYS A 309 7.15 -1.09 18.70
CA LYS A 309 8.18 -1.82 19.43
C LYS A 309 7.90 -3.31 19.55
N THR A 310 6.63 -3.68 19.65
CA THR A 310 6.22 -5.05 19.98
C THR A 310 5.69 -5.81 18.77
N GLY A 311 5.18 -5.11 17.73
CA GLY A 311 4.41 -5.68 16.63
C GLY A 311 3.02 -6.18 17.04
N GLU A 312 2.59 -5.95 18.30
CA GLU A 312 1.32 -6.43 18.81
C GLU A 312 0.32 -5.30 18.98
N LEU A 313 -0.88 -5.47 18.41
CA LEU A 313 -2.00 -4.57 18.63
C LEU A 313 -2.48 -4.65 20.09
N PRO A 314 -3.01 -3.55 20.64
CA PRO A 314 -3.60 -3.55 21.96
C PRO A 314 -4.72 -4.59 22.11
N LYS A 315 -4.81 -5.21 23.29
CA LYS A 315 -5.86 -6.19 23.62
C LYS A 315 -6.57 -5.73 24.91
N ASN A 316 -7.88 -5.96 24.99
CA ASN A 316 -8.59 -5.82 26.24
C ASN A 316 -8.21 -6.99 27.16
N GLU A 317 -7.93 -6.70 28.41
CA GLU A 317 -7.63 -7.68 29.46
C GLU A 317 -8.87 -8.52 29.82
#